data_b605933cdba9ddab8de9b4ace575acb3
#
_entry.id   b605933cdba9ddab8de9b4ace575acb3
#
_cell.length_a   1.000
_cell.length_b   1.000
_cell.length_c   1.000
_cell.angle_alpha   90.00
_cell.angle_beta   90.00
_cell.angle_gamma   90.00
#
_symmetry.space_group_name_H-M   'P 1'
#
loop_
_entity.id
_entity.type
_entity.pdbx_description
1 polymer ?
#
loop_
_entity_poly.entity_id
_entity_poly.type
_entity_poly.pdbx_seq_one_letter_code
_entity_poly.pdbx_strand_id
1 'polypeptide(L)'
;MIRKTITLVIIIMTMSGCVDTPVLEKEEVYSNKISDDRMLLVLSAPSINDSYYAPIFQIIVDFQIKYANAILGNDNVVIIVDRDTKAYYENELPEDLLIIDEIHDIWARDFSTVNPLEPVQFVYTWASMTKQESESVQKSFDDFANRYQIQRQYANFLLDGGNIVDNYAGRVITTSRFMEDNHLSYEEAKQLLQERIGATEVAILEPDEEVLAHADGMVSWIDENTLLVNDYSDDELFRAIVMDELQSAFPDVKIIEVPVEYQNNRPGEWEGFESACGVNLNSTVTFKNIYVPVFNMQHDQEVINIIKRNSTKTVIPVDASGVCAMGGSVRCLTWQLTGENAEKLILAARKK
;
A
#
# COMPACT_ATOMS: atom_id res chain seq x y z
N MET A 1 -18.38 70.21 -68.58
CA MET A 1 -18.69 69.18 -67.62
C MET A 1 -17.50 68.29 -67.41
N ILE A 2 -16.69 68.55 -66.39
CA ILE A 2 -15.44 67.86 -66.09
C ILE A 2 -15.71 66.93 -64.96
N ARG A 3 -15.68 65.57 -65.17
CA ARG A 3 -15.75 64.59 -64.13
C ARG A 3 -14.38 64.40 -63.50
N LYS A 4 -14.26 64.73 -62.23
CA LYS A 4 -13.08 64.43 -61.42
C LYS A 4 -13.20 63.00 -60.91
N THR A 5 -12.27 62.14 -61.29
CA THR A 5 -12.10 60.80 -60.76
C THR A 5 -11.26 60.86 -59.52
N ILE A 6 -11.81 60.43 -58.38
CA ILE A 6 -11.08 60.32 -57.11
C ILE A 6 -10.55 58.87 -57.02
N THR A 7 -9.23 58.75 -57.03
CA THR A 7 -8.57 57.43 -56.80
C THR A 7 -8.36 57.27 -55.35
N LEU A 8 -9.04 56.25 -54.78
CA LEU A 8 -8.90 55.85 -53.37
C LEU A 8 -7.71 54.90 -53.25
N VAL A 9 -6.65 55.31 -52.57
CA VAL A 9 -5.50 54.48 -52.24
C VAL A 9 -5.78 53.78 -50.94
N ILE A 10 -6.01 52.45 -50.96
CA ILE A 10 -6.15 51.61 -49.78
C ILE A 10 -4.73 51.17 -49.38
N ILE A 11 -4.25 51.66 -48.22
CA ILE A 11 -3.03 51.22 -47.57
C ILE A 11 -3.43 49.98 -46.73
N ILE A 12 -3.02 48.80 -47.15
CA ILE A 12 -3.13 47.57 -46.33
C ILE A 12 -1.93 47.55 -45.39
N MET A 13 -2.14 47.90 -44.13
CA MET A 13 -1.18 47.60 -43.06
C MET A 13 -1.31 46.11 -42.70
N THR A 14 -0.35 45.29 -43.08
CA THR A 14 -0.17 43.94 -42.55
C THR A 14 0.44 44.07 -41.16
N MET A 15 -0.41 43.94 -40.15
CA MET A 15 0.06 43.69 -38.79
C MET A 15 0.52 42.23 -38.71
N SER A 16 1.84 42.01 -38.73
CA SER A 16 2.47 40.77 -38.35
C SER A 16 2.37 40.64 -36.83
N GLY A 17 1.27 40.14 -36.32
CA GLY A 17 1.15 39.73 -34.92
C GLY A 17 1.86 38.40 -34.75
N CYS A 18 2.99 38.37 -34.05
CA CYS A 18 3.46 37.12 -33.43
C CYS A 18 2.35 36.62 -32.50
N VAL A 19 1.67 35.56 -32.88
CA VAL A 19 0.84 34.81 -31.98
C VAL A 19 1.84 34.00 -31.14
N ASP A 20 2.16 34.49 -29.94
CA ASP A 20 2.74 33.67 -28.90
C ASP A 20 1.74 32.56 -28.59
N THR A 21 2.03 31.38 -29.12
CA THR A 21 1.37 30.14 -28.66
C THR A 21 1.66 30.06 -27.17
N PRO A 22 0.66 30.02 -26.30
CA PRO A 22 0.93 29.76 -24.90
C PRO A 22 1.65 28.40 -24.85
N VAL A 23 2.91 28.42 -24.40
CA VAL A 23 3.59 27.25 -23.93
C VAL A 23 2.71 26.77 -22.79
N LEU A 24 1.93 25.71 -23.01
CA LEU A 24 1.27 24.96 -21.95
C LEU A 24 2.44 24.53 -21.05
N GLU A 25 2.63 25.26 -19.94
CA GLU A 25 3.42 24.76 -18.84
C GLU A 25 2.92 23.35 -18.61
N LYS A 26 3.77 22.34 -18.81
CA LYS A 26 3.51 20.99 -18.36
C LYS A 26 3.22 21.17 -16.87
N GLU A 27 1.95 21.04 -16.49
CA GLU A 27 1.57 21.01 -15.09
C GLU A 27 2.52 20.07 -14.37
N GLU A 28 3.10 20.51 -13.26
CA GLU A 28 3.83 19.68 -12.29
C GLU A 28 2.87 18.67 -11.62
N VAL A 29 2.13 17.92 -12.41
CA VAL A 29 1.05 17.03 -11.96
C VAL A 29 1.60 15.82 -11.21
N TYR A 30 2.91 15.55 -11.32
CA TYR A 30 3.50 14.28 -10.90
C TYR A 30 4.64 14.36 -9.89
N SER A 31 4.73 15.38 -9.09
CA SER A 31 5.70 15.44 -7.98
C SER A 31 5.02 15.20 -6.63
N ASN A 32 5.72 14.49 -5.73
CA ASN A 32 5.32 14.38 -4.34
C ASN A 32 5.14 15.75 -3.71
N LYS A 33 4.08 15.92 -2.90
CA LYS A 33 3.78 17.18 -2.19
C LYS A 33 3.86 16.93 -0.69
N ILE A 34 4.69 17.69 -0.01
CA ILE A 34 4.72 17.68 1.46
C ILE A 34 3.46 18.39 1.94
N SER A 35 2.54 17.64 2.55
CA SER A 35 1.28 18.14 3.10
C SER A 35 0.70 17.18 4.12
N ASP A 36 -0.03 17.68 5.10
CA ASP A 36 -0.64 16.88 6.16
C ASP A 36 -1.85 16.05 5.68
N ASP A 37 -2.32 16.28 4.48
CA ASP A 37 -3.50 15.63 3.91
C ASP A 37 -3.18 14.48 2.93
N ARG A 38 -1.90 14.14 2.77
CA ARG A 38 -1.40 13.04 1.95
C ARG A 38 -0.51 12.11 2.76
N MET A 39 -0.67 10.83 2.57
CA MET A 39 0.29 9.84 3.04
C MET A 39 1.42 9.66 2.04
N LEU A 40 2.57 9.21 2.51
CA LEU A 40 3.62 8.67 1.67
C LEU A 40 3.50 7.15 1.65
N LEU A 41 3.35 6.59 0.47
CA LEU A 41 3.36 5.16 0.21
C LEU A 41 4.77 4.79 -0.27
N VAL A 42 5.44 3.94 0.47
CA VAL A 42 6.81 3.51 0.17
C VAL A 42 6.78 2.07 -0.32
N LEU A 43 7.39 1.83 -1.48
CA LEU A 43 7.58 0.51 -2.06
C LEU A 43 9.07 0.13 -1.98
N SER A 44 9.35 -1.16 -1.82
CA SER A 44 10.70 -1.72 -1.94
C SER A 44 10.80 -2.51 -3.24
N ALA A 45 11.73 -2.13 -4.12
CA ALA A 45 11.94 -2.82 -5.38
C ALA A 45 12.62 -4.18 -5.18
N PRO A 46 12.32 -5.19 -6.02
CA PRO A 46 13.13 -6.41 -6.05
C PRO A 46 14.54 -6.09 -6.53
N SER A 47 15.57 -6.76 -6.00
CA SER A 47 16.90 -6.68 -6.60
C SER A 47 16.96 -7.52 -7.87
N ILE A 48 17.58 -6.98 -8.94
CA ILE A 48 17.87 -7.76 -10.15
C ILE A 48 18.81 -8.94 -9.87
N ASN A 49 19.56 -8.86 -8.77
CA ASN A 49 20.50 -9.89 -8.34
C ASN A 49 19.85 -10.94 -7.41
N ASP A 50 18.60 -10.77 -7.03
CA ASP A 50 17.89 -11.73 -6.19
C ASP A 50 17.36 -12.89 -7.03
N SER A 51 17.90 -14.09 -6.80
CA SER A 51 17.50 -15.30 -7.50
C SER A 51 16.06 -15.75 -7.18
N TYR A 52 15.51 -15.37 -6.03
CA TYR A 52 14.16 -15.71 -5.63
C TYR A 52 13.12 -15.01 -6.52
N TYR A 53 13.29 -13.70 -6.74
CA TYR A 53 12.40 -12.91 -7.59
C TYR A 53 12.75 -12.93 -9.09
N ALA A 54 13.93 -13.48 -9.46
CA ALA A 54 14.40 -13.48 -10.85
C ALA A 54 13.35 -13.96 -11.88
N PRO A 55 12.54 -15.01 -11.63
CA PRO A 55 11.56 -15.50 -12.61
C PRO A 55 10.46 -14.50 -12.93
N ILE A 56 10.13 -13.59 -12.01
CA ILE A 56 9.04 -12.61 -12.14
C ILE A 56 9.50 -11.18 -11.90
N PHE A 57 10.81 -10.94 -11.88
CA PHE A 57 11.40 -9.63 -11.62
C PHE A 57 10.70 -8.51 -12.43
N GLN A 58 10.60 -8.68 -13.75
CA GLN A 58 9.98 -7.67 -14.60
C GLN A 58 8.48 -7.46 -14.27
N ILE A 59 7.78 -8.51 -13.88
CA ILE A 59 6.35 -8.43 -13.50
C ILE A 59 6.19 -7.56 -12.24
N ILE A 60 7.07 -7.74 -11.25
CA ILE A 60 7.06 -6.91 -10.02
C ILE A 60 7.37 -5.45 -10.36
N VAL A 61 8.40 -5.20 -11.17
CA VAL A 61 8.77 -3.85 -11.62
C VAL A 61 7.60 -3.17 -12.33
N ASP A 62 6.99 -3.85 -13.31
CA ASP A 62 5.84 -3.32 -14.06
C ASP A 62 4.64 -3.02 -13.16
N PHE A 63 4.37 -3.88 -12.18
CA PHE A 63 3.34 -3.65 -11.17
C PHE A 63 3.64 -2.40 -10.35
N GLN A 64 4.86 -2.28 -9.80
CA GLN A 64 5.24 -1.15 -8.95
C GLN A 64 5.22 0.17 -9.71
N ILE A 65 5.62 0.20 -10.99
CA ILE A 65 5.51 1.38 -11.85
C ILE A 65 4.05 1.79 -12.06
N LYS A 66 3.18 0.84 -12.38
CA LYS A 66 1.73 1.11 -12.56
C LYS A 66 1.10 1.59 -11.25
N TYR A 67 1.46 0.97 -10.13
CA TYR A 67 0.95 1.34 -8.83
C TYR A 67 1.45 2.75 -8.42
N ALA A 68 2.72 3.06 -8.60
CA ALA A 68 3.26 4.40 -8.37
C ALA A 68 2.52 5.47 -9.21
N ASN A 69 2.26 5.18 -10.49
CA ASN A 69 1.48 6.09 -11.34
C ASN A 69 0.02 6.25 -10.86
N ALA A 70 -0.60 5.22 -10.29
CA ALA A 70 -1.93 5.32 -9.69
C ALA A 70 -1.95 6.14 -8.39
N ILE A 71 -0.85 6.15 -7.63
CA ILE A 71 -0.67 6.95 -6.41
C ILE A 71 -0.43 8.42 -6.73
N LEU A 72 0.37 8.71 -7.77
CA LEU A 72 0.74 10.08 -8.14
C LEU A 72 -0.49 10.97 -8.37
N GLY A 73 -0.43 12.17 -7.80
CA GLY A 73 -1.56 13.11 -7.84
C GLY A 73 -2.59 12.91 -6.73
N ASN A 74 -2.73 11.70 -6.19
CA ASN A 74 -3.63 11.33 -5.08
C ASN A 74 -2.92 11.39 -3.73
N ASP A 75 -1.89 10.58 -3.56
CA ASP A 75 -0.99 10.56 -2.40
C ASP A 75 0.46 10.77 -2.86
N ASN A 76 1.43 10.58 -1.98
CA ASN A 76 2.84 10.60 -2.30
C ASN A 76 3.38 9.18 -2.44
N VAL A 77 4.40 8.99 -3.28
CA VAL A 77 5.04 7.68 -3.47
C VAL A 77 6.55 7.81 -3.58
N VAL A 78 7.26 6.85 -2.99
CA VAL A 78 8.70 6.65 -3.14
C VAL A 78 8.96 5.17 -3.35
N ILE A 79 9.88 4.84 -4.24
CA ILE A 79 10.37 3.48 -4.45
C ILE A 79 11.83 3.43 -4.03
N ILE A 80 12.16 2.51 -3.13
CA ILE A 80 13.53 2.22 -2.72
C ILE A 80 14.09 1.22 -3.72
N VAL A 81 15.18 1.56 -4.39
CA VAL A 81 15.79 0.72 -5.43
C VAL A 81 17.29 0.58 -5.21
N ASP A 82 17.85 -0.59 -5.42
CA ASP A 82 19.29 -0.74 -5.49
C ASP A 82 19.87 -0.12 -6.77
N ARG A 83 21.20 0.01 -6.83
CA ARG A 83 21.89 0.67 -7.96
C ARG A 83 21.71 -0.07 -9.28
N ASP A 84 21.67 -1.39 -9.25
CA ASP A 84 21.61 -2.23 -10.44
C ASP A 84 20.19 -2.29 -10.98
N THR A 85 19.19 -2.21 -10.08
CA THR A 85 17.76 -2.22 -10.40
C THR A 85 17.23 -0.85 -10.86
N LYS A 86 17.86 0.26 -10.45
CA LYS A 86 17.41 1.63 -10.75
C LYS A 86 17.01 1.87 -12.21
N ALA A 87 17.82 1.36 -13.15
CA ALA A 87 17.61 1.59 -14.59
C ALA A 87 16.24 1.10 -15.12
N TYR A 88 15.59 0.18 -14.42
CA TYR A 88 14.28 -0.34 -14.79
C TYR A 88 13.13 0.60 -14.44
N TYR A 89 13.35 1.56 -13.53
CA TYR A 89 12.35 2.53 -13.07
C TYR A 89 12.56 3.93 -13.64
N GLU A 90 13.81 4.38 -13.83
CA GLU A 90 14.13 5.78 -14.13
C GLU A 90 13.67 6.28 -15.50
N ASN A 91 13.33 5.38 -16.44
CA ASN A 91 12.76 5.75 -17.73
C ASN A 91 11.23 5.86 -17.71
N GLU A 92 10.58 5.29 -16.69
CA GLU A 92 9.12 5.17 -16.57
C GLU A 92 8.55 6.08 -15.49
N LEU A 93 9.38 6.48 -14.50
CA LEU A 93 8.99 7.30 -13.38
C LEU A 93 9.91 8.52 -13.24
N PRO A 94 9.42 9.64 -12.70
CA PRO A 94 10.27 10.77 -12.30
C PRO A 94 11.38 10.32 -11.34
N GLU A 95 12.62 10.80 -11.56
CA GLU A 95 13.76 10.44 -10.72
C GLU A 95 13.59 10.82 -9.24
N ASP A 96 12.81 11.86 -8.93
CA ASP A 96 12.51 12.33 -7.58
C ASP A 96 11.52 11.44 -6.82
N LEU A 97 11.15 10.30 -7.39
CA LEU A 97 10.41 9.24 -6.71
C LEU A 97 11.30 8.06 -6.26
N LEU A 98 12.58 8.06 -6.66
CA LEU A 98 13.47 6.94 -6.38
C LEU A 98 14.46 7.29 -5.26
N ILE A 99 14.59 6.40 -4.28
CA ILE A 99 15.68 6.44 -3.29
C ILE A 99 16.63 5.29 -3.61
N ILE A 100 17.89 5.62 -3.90
CA ILE A 100 18.91 4.59 -4.15
C ILE A 100 19.43 4.08 -2.82
N ASP A 101 18.93 2.92 -2.42
CA ASP A 101 19.33 2.22 -1.20
C ASP A 101 19.00 0.73 -1.33
N GLU A 102 19.33 -0.07 -0.33
CA GLU A 102 19.11 -1.52 -0.32
C GLU A 102 18.17 -1.91 0.82
N ILE A 103 17.05 -2.54 0.47
CA ILE A 103 16.19 -3.31 1.35
C ILE A 103 16.04 -4.71 0.72
N HIS A 104 16.18 -5.75 1.53
CA HIS A 104 16.38 -7.12 1.04
C HIS A 104 15.07 -7.84 0.70
N ASP A 105 13.92 -7.17 0.74
CA ASP A 105 12.64 -7.77 0.38
C ASP A 105 11.66 -6.72 -0.16
N ILE A 106 10.63 -7.19 -0.88
CA ILE A 106 9.58 -6.35 -1.48
C ILE A 106 8.40 -6.13 -0.55
N TRP A 107 8.20 -6.99 0.45
CA TRP A 107 7.04 -6.98 1.35
C TRP A 107 7.15 -5.89 2.42
N ALA A 108 7.20 -4.63 1.94
CA ALA A 108 7.50 -3.47 2.77
C ALA A 108 6.51 -3.27 3.94
N ARG A 109 5.30 -3.82 3.86
CA ARG A 109 4.32 -3.82 4.95
C ARG A 109 4.81 -4.58 6.17
N ASP A 110 5.44 -5.76 5.96
CA ASP A 110 5.61 -6.74 7.01
C ASP A 110 6.80 -6.45 7.94
N PHE A 111 7.90 -6.00 7.38
CA PHE A 111 9.12 -5.70 8.14
C PHE A 111 9.28 -4.23 8.55
N SER A 112 8.37 -3.35 8.11
CA SER A 112 8.46 -1.91 8.40
C SER A 112 7.66 -1.49 9.64
N THR A 113 7.33 -0.22 9.77
CA THR A 113 6.52 0.28 10.89
C THR A 113 5.03 0.18 10.59
N VAL A 114 4.25 -0.19 11.60
CA VAL A 114 2.79 -0.03 11.61
C VAL A 114 2.40 1.34 12.15
N ASN A 115 1.13 1.71 12.03
CA ASN A 115 0.56 2.98 12.46
C ASN A 115 1.34 4.21 11.92
N PRO A 116 1.01 4.73 10.74
CA PRO A 116 1.75 5.83 10.11
C PRO A 116 1.71 7.16 10.89
N LEU A 117 0.80 7.32 11.85
CA LEU A 117 0.68 8.51 12.71
C LEU A 117 1.63 8.45 13.90
N GLU A 118 1.78 7.27 14.51
CA GLU A 118 2.68 7.00 15.63
C GLU A 118 3.47 5.70 15.33
N PRO A 119 4.51 5.75 14.50
CA PRO A 119 5.16 4.57 13.96
C PRO A 119 5.77 3.66 15.02
N VAL A 120 5.36 2.41 15.01
CA VAL A 120 5.88 1.33 15.86
C VAL A 120 6.44 0.23 14.99
N GLN A 121 7.64 -0.21 15.30
CA GLN A 121 8.31 -1.34 14.66
C GLN A 121 8.31 -2.55 15.58
N PHE A 122 7.78 -3.64 15.07
CA PHE A 122 7.85 -4.97 15.70
C PHE A 122 9.03 -5.76 15.12
N VAL A 123 9.25 -6.94 15.68
CA VAL A 123 10.24 -7.88 15.15
C VAL A 123 9.59 -8.69 14.04
N TYR A 124 10.16 -8.60 12.84
CA TYR A 124 9.68 -9.33 11.67
C TYR A 124 9.75 -10.84 11.90
N THR A 125 8.67 -11.54 11.59
CA THR A 125 8.61 -12.99 11.77
C THR A 125 9.37 -13.74 10.67
N TRP A 126 9.41 -15.05 10.74
CA TRP A 126 10.00 -15.90 9.69
C TRP A 126 9.00 -16.94 9.18
N ALA A 127 7.72 -16.59 9.15
CA ALA A 127 6.66 -17.52 8.77
C ALA A 127 6.86 -18.09 7.35
N SER A 128 7.40 -17.29 6.43
CA SER A 128 7.58 -17.64 5.03
C SER A 128 9.05 -17.84 4.59
N MET A 129 10.00 -17.75 5.53
CA MET A 129 11.43 -17.80 5.23
C MET A 129 12.21 -18.38 6.41
N THR A 130 13.52 -18.54 6.27
CA THR A 130 14.37 -18.91 7.40
C THR A 130 14.56 -17.72 8.36
N LYS A 131 14.82 -18.01 9.63
CA LYS A 131 15.12 -16.98 10.63
C LYS A 131 16.28 -16.05 10.21
N GLN A 132 17.30 -16.61 9.56
CA GLN A 132 18.46 -15.83 9.11
C GLN A 132 18.09 -14.86 7.98
N GLU A 133 17.21 -15.25 7.07
CA GLU A 133 16.69 -14.38 6.01
C GLU A 133 15.84 -13.26 6.61
N SER A 134 14.91 -13.59 7.51
CA SER A 134 14.11 -12.58 8.23
C SER A 134 14.98 -11.57 8.98
N GLU A 135 15.99 -12.01 9.73
CA GLU A 135 16.96 -11.14 10.40
C GLU A 135 17.74 -10.24 9.42
N SER A 136 18.06 -10.76 8.21
CA SER A 136 18.71 -9.97 7.15
C SER A 136 17.80 -8.89 6.60
N VAL A 137 16.54 -9.22 6.33
CA VAL A 137 15.52 -8.26 5.87
C VAL A 137 15.31 -7.18 6.93
N GLN A 138 15.04 -7.57 8.18
CA GLN A 138 14.85 -6.63 9.28
C GLN A 138 16.05 -5.70 9.45
N LYS A 139 17.27 -6.23 9.39
CA LYS A 139 18.49 -5.44 9.49
C LYS A 139 18.63 -4.44 8.35
N SER A 140 18.32 -4.82 7.11
CA SER A 140 18.38 -3.92 5.96
C SER A 140 17.41 -2.74 6.13
N PHE A 141 16.21 -3.01 6.62
CA PHE A 141 15.23 -1.98 6.97
C PHE A 141 15.72 -1.09 8.12
N ASP A 142 16.30 -1.65 9.18
CA ASP A 142 16.83 -0.88 10.30
C ASP A 142 17.96 0.05 9.86
N ASP A 143 18.88 -0.43 9.02
CA ASP A 143 19.98 0.36 8.46
C ASP A 143 19.42 1.52 7.60
N PHE A 144 18.42 1.25 6.76
CA PHE A 144 17.71 2.26 5.98
C PHE A 144 17.02 3.29 6.89
N ALA A 145 16.19 2.85 7.81
CA ALA A 145 15.43 3.72 8.69
C ALA A 145 16.33 4.59 9.58
N ASN A 146 17.48 4.07 10.03
CA ASN A 146 18.47 4.84 10.78
C ASN A 146 19.18 5.88 9.90
N ARG A 147 19.53 5.53 8.65
CA ARG A 147 20.17 6.44 7.69
C ARG A 147 19.30 7.65 7.38
N TYR A 148 18.00 7.42 7.21
CA TYR A 148 17.03 8.50 6.93
C TYR A 148 16.38 9.07 8.21
N GLN A 149 16.83 8.67 9.39
CA GLN A 149 16.37 9.17 10.69
C GLN A 149 14.85 9.04 10.87
N ILE A 150 14.30 7.90 10.42
CA ILE A 150 12.87 7.60 10.59
C ILE A 150 12.57 7.45 12.09
N GLN A 151 11.67 8.30 12.58
CA GLN A 151 11.21 8.27 13.97
C GLN A 151 10.26 7.08 14.15
N ARG A 152 10.56 6.22 15.12
CA ARG A 152 9.76 5.03 15.42
C ARG A 152 10.00 4.54 16.85
N GLN A 153 8.99 3.92 17.42
CA GLN A 153 9.10 3.17 18.67
C GLN A 153 9.42 1.70 18.34
N TYR A 154 10.13 1.02 19.22
CA TYR A 154 10.40 -0.41 19.10
C TYR A 154 9.52 -1.21 20.05
N ALA A 155 8.88 -2.25 19.54
CA ALA A 155 8.21 -3.28 20.31
C ALA A 155 8.94 -4.61 20.10
N ASN A 156 9.54 -5.15 21.14
CA ASN A 156 10.32 -6.40 21.05
C ASN A 156 9.40 -7.63 21.11
N PHE A 157 8.48 -7.71 20.14
CA PHE A 157 7.54 -8.80 19.96
C PHE A 157 7.50 -9.19 18.49
N LEU A 158 7.31 -10.46 18.20
CA LEU A 158 7.17 -11.00 16.84
C LEU A 158 5.82 -10.58 16.26
N LEU A 159 5.84 -9.81 15.18
CA LEU A 159 4.62 -9.39 14.49
C LEU A 159 4.94 -8.78 13.13
N ASP A 160 4.35 -9.32 12.09
CA ASP A 160 4.42 -8.75 10.75
C ASP A 160 3.41 -7.60 10.60
N GLY A 161 3.77 -6.56 9.89
CA GLY A 161 2.90 -5.40 9.72
C GLY A 161 1.59 -5.71 8.96
N GLY A 162 1.57 -6.76 8.13
CA GLY A 162 0.36 -7.27 7.48
C GLY A 162 -0.65 -7.83 8.47
N ASN A 163 -0.18 -8.31 9.61
CA ASN A 163 -1.04 -8.78 10.70
C ASN A 163 -1.53 -7.67 11.64
N ILE A 164 -1.36 -6.40 11.29
CA ILE A 164 -1.96 -5.24 11.97
C ILE A 164 -2.84 -4.47 10.98
N VAL A 165 -4.14 -4.48 11.22
CA VAL A 165 -5.11 -3.68 10.46
C VAL A 165 -5.75 -2.66 11.40
N ASP A 166 -5.31 -1.42 11.29
CA ASP A 166 -5.74 -0.31 12.13
C ASP A 166 -6.56 0.73 11.34
N ASN A 167 -7.48 1.41 12.04
CA ASN A 167 -8.30 2.48 11.48
C ASN A 167 -7.73 3.88 11.72
N TYR A 168 -6.51 3.97 12.26
CA TYR A 168 -5.85 5.23 12.69
C TYR A 168 -6.61 6.04 13.75
N ALA A 169 -7.65 5.46 14.35
CA ALA A 169 -8.49 6.07 15.38
C ALA A 169 -8.60 5.20 16.64
N GLY A 170 -7.66 4.28 16.84
CA GLY A 170 -7.53 3.45 18.04
C GLY A 170 -8.17 2.06 17.94
N ARG A 171 -8.74 1.65 16.79
CA ARG A 171 -9.22 0.29 16.58
C ARG A 171 -8.20 -0.51 15.80
N VAL A 172 -7.88 -1.69 16.32
CA VAL A 172 -6.85 -2.58 15.77
C VAL A 172 -7.37 -3.99 15.66
N ILE A 173 -7.04 -4.63 14.57
CA ILE A 173 -7.32 -6.05 14.32
C ILE A 173 -5.99 -6.77 14.07
N THR A 174 -5.82 -7.92 14.67
CA THR A 174 -4.73 -8.87 14.44
C THR A 174 -5.29 -10.29 14.43
N THR A 175 -4.47 -11.29 14.15
CA THR A 175 -4.86 -12.70 14.28
C THR A 175 -4.25 -13.36 15.53
N SER A 176 -4.74 -14.55 15.86
CA SER A 176 -4.23 -15.38 16.96
C SER A 176 -2.74 -15.74 16.79
N ARG A 177 -2.20 -15.67 15.56
CA ARG A 177 -0.77 -15.84 15.27
C ARG A 177 0.11 -14.96 16.16
N PHE A 178 -0.29 -13.71 16.41
CA PHE A 178 0.44 -12.83 17.32
C PHE A 178 0.56 -13.38 18.75
N MET A 179 -0.51 -14.02 19.25
CA MET A 179 -0.50 -14.68 20.55
C MET A 179 0.43 -15.90 20.57
N GLU A 180 0.36 -16.72 19.53
CA GLU A 180 1.13 -17.94 19.41
C GLU A 180 2.62 -17.68 19.34
N ASP A 181 3.06 -16.78 18.46
CA ASP A 181 4.46 -16.45 18.23
C ASP A 181 5.11 -15.83 19.49
N ASN A 182 4.33 -15.16 20.34
CA ASN A 182 4.83 -14.49 21.54
C ASN A 182 4.44 -15.20 22.84
N HIS A 183 3.76 -16.35 22.79
CA HIS A 183 3.28 -17.11 23.92
C HIS A 183 2.41 -16.27 24.88
N LEU A 184 1.50 -15.46 24.32
CA LEU A 184 0.60 -14.57 25.05
C LEU A 184 -0.79 -15.19 25.21
N SER A 185 -1.45 -14.90 26.33
CA SER A 185 -2.89 -15.07 26.43
C SER A 185 -3.61 -13.95 25.64
N TYR A 186 -4.90 -14.14 25.39
CA TYR A 186 -5.76 -13.17 24.73
C TYR A 186 -5.71 -11.77 25.41
N GLU A 187 -5.83 -11.73 26.72
CA GLU A 187 -5.79 -10.47 27.48
C GLU A 187 -4.42 -9.80 27.45
N GLU A 188 -3.32 -10.58 27.53
CA GLU A 188 -1.96 -10.05 27.42
C GLU A 188 -1.69 -9.46 26.04
N ALA A 189 -2.15 -10.13 24.98
CA ALA A 189 -2.01 -9.64 23.60
C ALA A 189 -2.77 -8.32 23.41
N LYS A 190 -4.02 -8.23 23.86
CA LYS A 190 -4.82 -6.97 23.83
C LYS A 190 -4.15 -5.86 24.58
N GLN A 191 -3.73 -6.11 25.82
CA GLN A 191 -3.05 -5.12 26.64
C GLN A 191 -1.77 -4.62 25.98
N LEU A 192 -0.99 -5.52 25.39
CA LEU A 192 0.26 -5.18 24.71
C LEU A 192 0.01 -4.26 23.50
N LEU A 193 -0.99 -4.55 22.69
CA LEU A 193 -1.35 -3.70 21.55
C LEU A 193 -1.87 -2.34 22.02
N GLN A 194 -2.65 -2.29 23.11
CA GLN A 194 -3.07 -1.02 23.73
C GLN A 194 -1.87 -0.18 24.18
N GLU A 195 -0.89 -0.79 24.83
CA GLU A 195 0.29 -0.09 25.33
C GLU A 195 1.28 0.33 24.24
N ARG A 196 1.44 -0.48 23.18
CA ARG A 196 2.49 -0.27 22.15
C ARG A 196 2.05 0.56 20.97
N ILE A 197 0.81 0.39 20.51
CA ILE A 197 0.31 1.12 19.35
C ILE A 197 -0.87 2.05 19.68
N GLY A 198 -1.17 2.24 20.97
CA GLY A 198 -2.22 3.17 21.41
C GLY A 198 -3.63 2.68 21.08
N ALA A 199 -3.84 1.36 20.88
CA ALA A 199 -5.15 0.82 20.59
C ALA A 199 -6.11 1.06 21.77
N THR A 200 -7.35 1.43 21.49
CA THR A 200 -8.42 1.51 22.48
C THR A 200 -9.33 0.31 22.46
N GLU A 201 -9.53 -0.26 21.27
CA GLU A 201 -10.33 -1.46 21.01
C GLU A 201 -9.53 -2.41 20.12
N VAL A 202 -9.51 -3.70 20.46
CA VAL A 202 -8.71 -4.72 19.76
C VAL A 202 -9.58 -5.96 19.52
N ALA A 203 -9.58 -6.45 18.27
CA ALA A 203 -10.07 -7.76 17.89
C ALA A 203 -8.90 -8.68 17.55
N ILE A 204 -8.98 -9.95 17.96
CA ILE A 204 -8.00 -10.99 17.64
C ILE A 204 -8.73 -12.11 16.92
N LEU A 205 -8.57 -12.19 15.60
CA LEU A 205 -9.27 -13.14 14.74
C LEU A 205 -8.53 -14.48 14.69
N GLU A 206 -9.27 -15.56 14.52
CA GLU A 206 -8.71 -16.79 13.99
C GLU A 206 -8.29 -16.56 12.54
N PRO A 207 -7.06 -16.91 12.11
CA PRO A 207 -6.63 -16.69 10.74
C PRO A 207 -7.33 -17.62 9.76
N ASP A 208 -7.55 -17.16 8.53
CA ASP A 208 -8.15 -17.92 7.45
C ASP A 208 -7.12 -18.71 6.60
N GLU A 209 -5.81 -18.54 6.88
CA GLU A 209 -4.73 -19.32 6.28
C GLU A 209 -3.61 -19.59 7.31
N GLU A 210 -2.81 -20.64 7.07
CA GLU A 210 -1.92 -21.18 8.12
C GLU A 210 -0.49 -20.60 8.07
N VAL A 211 -0.03 -20.08 6.94
CA VAL A 211 1.40 -19.74 6.74
C VAL A 211 1.71 -18.33 7.24
N LEU A 212 1.12 -17.31 6.64
CA LEU A 212 1.31 -15.92 7.06
C LEU A 212 0.36 -15.56 8.20
N ALA A 213 -0.88 -16.04 8.11
CA ALA A 213 -1.92 -15.78 9.10
C ALA A 213 -2.20 -14.29 9.32
N HIS A 214 -2.19 -13.50 8.24
CA HIS A 214 -2.28 -12.05 8.31
C HIS A 214 -3.72 -11.53 8.26
N ALA A 215 -4.05 -10.60 9.15
CA ALA A 215 -5.38 -9.98 9.21
C ALA A 215 -5.73 -9.14 7.96
N ASP A 216 -4.75 -8.63 7.21
CA ASP A 216 -4.98 -7.77 6.05
C ASP A 216 -5.42 -8.52 4.78
N GLY A 217 -5.40 -9.85 4.82
CA GLY A 217 -6.12 -10.71 3.87
C GLY A 217 -7.59 -10.88 4.19
N MET A 218 -7.98 -10.69 5.46
CA MET A 218 -9.31 -10.99 5.99
C MET A 218 -10.22 -9.75 6.08
N VAL A 219 -9.65 -8.59 6.44
CA VAL A 219 -10.40 -7.37 6.77
C VAL A 219 -9.72 -6.11 6.27
N SER A 220 -10.51 -5.04 6.09
CA SER A 220 -10.00 -3.70 5.74
C SER A 220 -10.88 -2.59 6.29
N TRP A 221 -10.32 -1.65 7.05
CA TRP A 221 -11.01 -0.42 7.42
C TRP A 221 -11.08 0.52 6.21
N ILE A 222 -12.27 0.94 5.80
CA ILE A 222 -12.44 1.94 4.75
C ILE A 222 -12.64 3.36 5.29
N ASP A 223 -13.03 3.48 6.53
CA ASP A 223 -13.03 4.70 7.35
C ASP A 223 -12.99 4.34 8.85
N GLU A 224 -13.09 5.33 9.75
CA GLU A 224 -13.01 5.11 11.20
C GLU A 224 -14.08 4.18 11.76
N ASN A 225 -15.25 4.06 11.11
CA ASN A 225 -16.41 3.36 11.61
C ASN A 225 -16.99 2.31 10.66
N THR A 226 -16.30 2.03 9.54
CA THR A 226 -16.74 1.05 8.55
C THR A 226 -15.64 0.06 8.25
N LEU A 227 -15.89 -1.20 8.59
CA LEU A 227 -15.01 -2.34 8.38
C LEU A 227 -15.56 -3.24 7.28
N LEU A 228 -14.73 -3.62 6.34
CA LEU A 228 -15.02 -4.70 5.39
C LEU A 228 -14.42 -6.00 5.94
N VAL A 229 -15.10 -7.10 5.69
CA VAL A 229 -14.66 -8.48 6.03
C VAL A 229 -15.02 -9.42 4.88
N ASN A 230 -14.19 -10.41 4.60
CA ASN A 230 -14.52 -11.46 3.64
C ASN A 230 -15.79 -12.21 4.08
N ASP A 231 -16.63 -12.59 3.13
CA ASP A 231 -17.96 -13.16 3.46
C ASP A 231 -17.92 -14.61 3.99
N TYR A 232 -16.83 -15.34 3.73
CA TYR A 232 -16.65 -16.75 4.15
C TYR A 232 -17.90 -17.60 3.92
N SER A 233 -18.61 -17.34 2.81
CA SER A 233 -19.89 -18.00 2.49
C SER A 233 -19.76 -19.53 2.36
N ASP A 234 -18.55 -20.03 2.16
CA ASP A 234 -18.25 -21.47 2.03
C ASP A 234 -18.02 -22.16 3.40
N ASP A 235 -17.78 -21.37 4.49
CA ASP A 235 -17.57 -21.85 5.86
C ASP A 235 -18.37 -21.03 6.87
N GLU A 236 -19.63 -21.37 7.05
CA GLU A 236 -20.57 -20.72 7.98
C GLU A 236 -20.09 -20.74 9.44
N LEU A 237 -19.32 -21.78 9.85
CA LEU A 237 -18.79 -21.87 11.21
C LEU A 237 -17.66 -20.86 11.41
N PHE A 238 -16.70 -20.82 10.51
CA PHE A 238 -15.60 -19.87 10.54
C PHE A 238 -16.12 -18.42 10.44
N ARG A 239 -17.05 -18.18 9.50
CA ARG A 239 -17.74 -16.89 9.38
C ARG A 239 -18.35 -16.43 10.71
N ALA A 240 -19.06 -17.33 11.41
CA ALA A 240 -19.68 -17.01 12.68
C ALA A 240 -18.64 -16.64 13.77
N ILE A 241 -17.49 -17.34 13.82
CA ILE A 241 -16.40 -17.05 14.75
C ILE A 241 -15.82 -15.65 14.48
N VAL A 242 -15.49 -15.36 13.23
CA VAL A 242 -14.92 -14.03 12.83
C VAL A 242 -15.91 -12.91 13.14
N MET A 243 -17.19 -13.08 12.79
CA MET A 243 -18.21 -12.06 13.02
C MET A 243 -18.52 -11.84 14.50
N ASP A 244 -18.51 -12.88 15.33
CA ASP A 244 -18.73 -12.77 16.79
C ASP A 244 -17.61 -11.99 17.47
N GLU A 245 -16.35 -12.28 17.11
CA GLU A 245 -15.19 -11.52 17.61
C GLU A 245 -15.24 -10.04 17.18
N LEU A 246 -15.49 -9.76 15.90
CA LEU A 246 -15.55 -8.39 15.40
C LEU A 246 -16.70 -7.58 16.03
N GLN A 247 -17.89 -8.17 16.18
CA GLN A 247 -19.05 -7.51 16.78
C GLN A 247 -18.86 -7.30 18.29
N SER A 248 -18.20 -8.23 18.97
CA SER A 248 -17.87 -8.11 20.39
C SER A 248 -16.83 -7.03 20.64
N ALA A 249 -15.79 -6.96 19.81
CA ALA A 249 -14.73 -5.97 19.94
C ALA A 249 -15.19 -4.56 19.52
N PHE A 250 -16.05 -4.46 18.51
CA PHE A 250 -16.45 -3.20 17.89
C PHE A 250 -17.99 -3.07 17.75
N PRO A 251 -18.75 -2.95 18.85
CA PRO A 251 -20.22 -2.99 18.83
C PRO A 251 -20.87 -1.84 18.04
N ASP A 252 -20.16 -0.72 17.88
CA ASP A 252 -20.69 0.48 17.19
C ASP A 252 -20.20 0.60 15.73
N VAL A 253 -19.43 -0.36 15.24
CA VAL A 253 -18.85 -0.35 13.89
C VAL A 253 -19.82 -0.96 12.89
N LYS A 254 -19.91 -0.33 11.73
CA LYS A 254 -20.58 -0.92 10.58
C LYS A 254 -19.68 -1.96 9.93
N ILE A 255 -20.02 -3.24 10.08
CA ILE A 255 -19.32 -4.35 9.43
C ILE A 255 -20.08 -4.71 8.14
N ILE A 256 -19.34 -4.84 7.04
CA ILE A 256 -19.87 -5.17 5.70
C ILE A 256 -19.08 -6.36 5.15
N GLU A 257 -19.81 -7.43 4.88
CA GLU A 257 -19.23 -8.59 4.21
C GLU A 257 -19.08 -8.32 2.72
N VAL A 258 -17.96 -8.76 2.16
CA VAL A 258 -17.64 -8.66 0.73
C VAL A 258 -17.32 -10.03 0.16
N PRO A 259 -17.73 -10.33 -1.08
CA PRO A 259 -17.39 -11.60 -1.69
C PRO A 259 -15.88 -11.73 -1.86
N VAL A 260 -15.37 -12.92 -1.58
CA VAL A 260 -13.98 -13.32 -1.81
C VAL A 260 -13.97 -14.54 -2.71
N GLU A 261 -13.01 -14.62 -3.63
CA GLU A 261 -12.83 -15.76 -4.53
C GLU A 261 -11.35 -16.14 -4.53
N TYR A 262 -10.99 -17.07 -3.65
CA TYR A 262 -9.62 -17.55 -3.56
C TYR A 262 -9.22 -18.34 -4.82
N GLN A 263 -8.12 -17.93 -5.43
CA GLN A 263 -7.51 -18.65 -6.53
C GLN A 263 -6.23 -19.35 -6.07
N ASN A 264 -6.26 -20.65 -5.98
CA ASN A 264 -5.10 -21.46 -5.61
C ASN A 264 -3.97 -21.31 -6.63
N ASN A 265 -2.73 -21.33 -6.15
CA ASN A 265 -1.55 -21.42 -6.98
C ASN A 265 -1.52 -22.73 -7.77
N ARG A 266 -0.93 -22.68 -8.97
CA ARG A 266 -0.69 -23.91 -9.74
C ARG A 266 0.44 -24.70 -9.09
N PRO A 267 0.43 -26.05 -9.18
CA PRO A 267 1.52 -26.86 -8.70
C PRO A 267 2.88 -26.39 -9.26
N GLY A 268 3.85 -26.14 -8.38
CA GLY A 268 5.17 -25.62 -8.74
C GLY A 268 5.28 -24.09 -8.87
N GLU A 269 4.18 -23.35 -8.72
CA GLU A 269 4.18 -21.89 -8.53
C GLU A 269 4.19 -21.59 -7.04
N TRP A 270 5.16 -20.83 -6.54
CA TRP A 270 5.21 -20.30 -5.16
C TRP A 270 4.82 -21.33 -4.11
N GLU A 271 5.56 -22.46 -4.07
CA GLU A 271 5.35 -23.50 -3.06
C GLU A 271 5.57 -22.91 -1.65
N GLY A 272 4.62 -23.20 -0.75
CA GLY A 272 4.69 -22.81 0.66
C GLY A 272 3.83 -21.60 1.04
N PHE A 273 3.17 -20.92 0.09
CA PHE A 273 2.20 -19.87 0.40
C PHE A 273 0.86 -20.10 -0.29
N GLU A 274 -0.19 -19.57 0.31
CA GLU A 274 -1.45 -19.40 -0.38
C GLU A 274 -1.42 -18.18 -1.31
N SER A 275 -2.16 -18.27 -2.42
CA SER A 275 -2.30 -17.17 -3.34
C SER A 275 -3.18 -16.07 -2.75
N ALA A 276 -2.78 -14.82 -2.88
CA ALA A 276 -3.62 -13.66 -2.55
C ALA A 276 -4.50 -13.21 -3.74
N CYS A 277 -4.55 -13.98 -4.84
CA CYS A 277 -5.41 -13.65 -5.96
C CYS A 277 -6.88 -13.80 -5.59
N GLY A 278 -7.65 -12.72 -5.75
CA GLY A 278 -9.04 -12.63 -5.33
C GLY A 278 -9.25 -11.96 -3.96
N VAL A 279 -8.17 -11.72 -3.20
CA VAL A 279 -8.24 -11.05 -1.89
C VAL A 279 -8.26 -9.53 -2.08
N ASN A 280 -9.42 -8.98 -2.44
CA ASN A 280 -9.57 -7.52 -2.69
C ASN A 280 -9.40 -6.68 -1.41
N LEU A 281 -9.52 -7.26 -0.21
CA LEU A 281 -9.36 -6.56 1.06
C LEU A 281 -7.91 -6.25 1.41
N ASN A 282 -6.91 -6.85 0.74
CA ASN A 282 -5.52 -6.45 0.85
C ASN A 282 -5.28 -5.06 0.22
N SER A 283 -6.09 -4.10 0.65
CA SER A 283 -6.17 -2.72 0.14
C SER A 283 -5.33 -1.76 0.97
N THR A 284 -4.66 -0.80 0.32
CA THR A 284 -4.00 0.30 1.02
C THR A 284 -4.97 1.47 1.19
N VAL A 285 -5.27 1.81 2.43
CA VAL A 285 -6.19 2.90 2.78
C VAL A 285 -5.41 4.09 3.32
N THR A 286 -5.64 5.26 2.73
CA THR A 286 -5.03 6.53 3.14
C THR A 286 -6.10 7.48 3.70
N PHE A 287 -5.73 8.73 3.97
CA PHE A 287 -6.69 9.73 4.44
C PHE A 287 -7.85 9.96 3.46
N LYS A 288 -7.56 9.95 2.16
CA LYS A 288 -8.52 10.32 1.10
C LYS A 288 -8.77 9.25 0.05
N ASN A 289 -7.93 8.22 0.00
CA ASN A 289 -7.94 7.24 -1.08
C ASN A 289 -7.96 5.82 -0.54
N ILE A 290 -8.49 4.89 -1.34
CA ILE A 290 -8.44 3.45 -1.13
C ILE A 290 -7.90 2.82 -2.41
N TYR A 291 -6.71 2.24 -2.36
CA TYR A 291 -6.09 1.50 -3.45
C TYR A 291 -6.48 0.04 -3.31
N VAL A 292 -7.40 -0.39 -4.17
CA VAL A 292 -8.02 -1.72 -4.10
C VAL A 292 -7.36 -2.64 -5.12
N PRO A 293 -6.75 -3.76 -4.70
CA PRO A 293 -6.26 -4.74 -5.66
C PRO A 293 -7.41 -5.32 -6.49
N VAL A 294 -7.18 -5.47 -7.79
CA VAL A 294 -8.08 -6.18 -8.72
C VAL A 294 -7.27 -7.23 -9.48
N PHE A 295 -7.93 -8.31 -9.86
CA PHE A 295 -7.26 -9.52 -10.35
C PHE A 295 -7.82 -9.98 -11.70
N ASN A 296 -8.67 -9.16 -12.36
CA ASN A 296 -9.48 -9.52 -13.53
C ASN A 296 -10.44 -10.69 -13.24
N MET A 297 -10.96 -10.75 -12.01
CA MET A 297 -11.89 -11.77 -11.51
C MET A 297 -13.32 -11.24 -11.42
N GLN A 298 -14.27 -12.17 -11.26
CA GLN A 298 -15.71 -11.84 -11.31
C GLN A 298 -16.14 -10.84 -10.25
N HIS A 299 -15.63 -10.94 -9.03
CA HIS A 299 -16.06 -10.11 -7.89
C HIS A 299 -15.35 -8.75 -7.79
N ASP A 300 -14.29 -8.50 -8.54
CA ASP A 300 -13.54 -7.22 -8.46
C ASP A 300 -14.46 -6.00 -8.55
N GLN A 301 -15.35 -5.98 -9.54
CA GLN A 301 -16.23 -4.82 -9.75
C GLN A 301 -17.32 -4.72 -8.66
N GLU A 302 -17.76 -5.84 -8.11
CA GLU A 302 -18.72 -5.87 -7.02
C GLU A 302 -18.12 -5.29 -5.74
N VAL A 303 -16.90 -5.71 -5.36
CA VAL A 303 -16.18 -5.18 -4.20
C VAL A 303 -15.92 -3.68 -4.36
N ILE A 304 -15.42 -3.23 -5.51
CA ILE A 304 -15.25 -1.80 -5.81
C ILE A 304 -16.57 -1.04 -5.60
N ASN A 305 -17.69 -1.56 -6.07
CA ASN A 305 -18.99 -0.91 -5.93
C ASN A 305 -19.48 -0.89 -4.46
N ILE A 306 -19.19 -1.94 -3.68
CA ILE A 306 -19.47 -1.97 -2.24
C ILE A 306 -18.67 -0.86 -1.54
N ILE A 307 -17.37 -0.76 -1.80
CA ILE A 307 -16.50 0.27 -1.19
C ILE A 307 -17.02 1.67 -1.57
N LYS A 308 -17.26 1.96 -2.85
CA LYS A 308 -17.76 3.26 -3.33
C LYS A 308 -19.08 3.68 -2.72
N ARG A 309 -19.97 2.75 -2.38
CA ARG A 309 -21.26 3.05 -1.74
C ARG A 309 -21.13 3.33 -0.24
N ASN A 310 -20.05 2.89 0.38
CA ASN A 310 -19.86 2.90 1.83
C ASN A 310 -18.70 3.79 2.31
N SER A 311 -17.97 4.43 1.40
CA SER A 311 -16.89 5.35 1.73
C SER A 311 -16.98 6.65 0.93
N THR A 312 -16.53 7.74 1.50
CA THR A 312 -16.37 9.04 0.82
C THR A 312 -14.99 9.20 0.17
N LYS A 313 -14.09 8.25 0.42
CA LYS A 313 -12.74 8.27 -0.15
C LYS A 313 -12.76 7.90 -1.64
N THR A 314 -11.77 8.37 -2.37
CA THR A 314 -11.58 7.98 -3.78
C THR A 314 -11.12 6.53 -3.86
N VAL A 315 -11.84 5.70 -4.59
CA VAL A 315 -11.52 4.28 -4.80
C VAL A 315 -10.74 4.12 -6.09
N ILE A 316 -9.52 3.65 -5.98
CA ILE A 316 -8.54 3.52 -7.06
C ILE A 316 -8.22 2.02 -7.25
N PRO A 317 -8.73 1.39 -8.33
CA PRO A 317 -8.36 0.01 -8.64
C PRO A 317 -6.89 -0.10 -9.05
N VAL A 318 -6.19 -1.12 -8.56
CA VAL A 318 -4.80 -1.44 -8.89
C VAL A 318 -4.73 -2.88 -9.38
N ASP A 319 -4.34 -3.09 -10.63
CA ASP A 319 -4.21 -4.44 -11.20
C ASP A 319 -3.03 -5.17 -10.54
N ALA A 320 -3.34 -6.11 -9.66
CA ALA A 320 -2.40 -6.94 -8.93
C ALA A 320 -2.33 -8.39 -9.45
N SER A 321 -2.98 -8.68 -10.58
CA SER A 321 -3.05 -10.04 -11.16
C SER A 321 -1.67 -10.67 -11.44
N GLY A 322 -0.65 -9.84 -11.67
CA GLY A 322 0.72 -10.33 -11.93
C GLY A 322 1.50 -10.71 -10.68
N VAL A 323 1.12 -10.19 -9.50
CA VAL A 323 1.91 -10.36 -8.25
C VAL A 323 1.19 -11.18 -7.19
N CYS A 324 -0.12 -11.32 -7.26
CA CYS A 324 -0.93 -11.92 -6.21
C CYS A 324 -0.59 -13.38 -5.91
N ALA A 325 -0.10 -14.14 -6.89
CA ALA A 325 0.31 -15.53 -6.70
C ALA A 325 1.46 -15.70 -5.68
N MET A 326 2.20 -14.63 -5.38
CA MET A 326 3.27 -14.63 -4.37
C MET A 326 2.78 -14.52 -2.93
N GLY A 327 1.48 -14.58 -2.66
CA GLY A 327 0.90 -14.53 -1.31
C GLY A 327 0.55 -13.12 -0.81
N GLY A 328 0.69 -12.08 -1.62
CA GLY A 328 0.36 -10.70 -1.25
C GLY A 328 0.03 -9.81 -2.43
N SER A 329 -0.45 -8.61 -2.16
CA SER A 329 -0.79 -7.65 -3.20
C SER A 329 -0.53 -6.20 -2.77
N VAL A 330 -1.47 -5.30 -2.98
CA VAL A 330 -1.29 -3.85 -2.83
C VAL A 330 -0.84 -3.44 -1.43
N ARG A 331 -1.50 -3.94 -0.36
CA ARG A 331 -1.16 -3.55 1.01
C ARG A 331 0.15 -4.16 1.48
N CYS A 332 0.37 -5.43 1.24
CA CYS A 332 1.59 -6.15 1.63
C CYS A 332 2.86 -5.50 1.05
N LEU A 333 2.78 -4.95 -0.15
CA LEU A 333 3.89 -4.27 -0.83
C LEU A 333 4.09 -2.81 -0.38
N THR A 334 3.24 -2.28 0.53
CA THR A 334 3.19 -0.85 0.84
C THR A 334 3.49 -0.54 2.31
N TRP A 335 4.55 0.20 2.55
CA TRP A 335 4.79 0.89 3.82
C TRP A 335 4.19 2.29 3.80
N GLN A 336 3.47 2.69 4.86
CA GLN A 336 2.77 3.99 4.94
C GLN A 336 3.44 4.90 5.96
N LEU A 337 3.65 6.16 5.59
CA LEU A 337 4.22 7.20 6.43
C LEU A 337 3.44 8.51 6.33
N THR A 338 3.53 9.32 7.40
CA THR A 338 2.98 10.68 7.46
C THR A 338 3.98 11.64 8.12
N GLY A 339 3.66 12.92 8.13
CA GLY A 339 4.39 13.96 8.86
C GLY A 339 5.89 14.01 8.52
N GLU A 340 6.71 14.20 9.56
CA GLU A 340 8.17 14.38 9.42
C GLU A 340 8.86 13.18 8.76
N ASN A 341 8.41 11.95 9.01
CA ASN A 341 8.98 10.76 8.39
C ASN A 341 8.73 10.73 6.87
N ALA A 342 7.52 11.07 6.43
CA ALA A 342 7.19 11.19 5.01
C ALA A 342 8.02 12.30 4.34
N GLU A 343 8.14 13.47 4.97
CA GLU A 343 8.94 14.59 4.48
C GLU A 343 10.40 14.20 4.27
N LYS A 344 11.02 13.51 5.24
CA LYS A 344 12.41 13.04 5.14
C LYS A 344 12.66 12.19 3.90
N LEU A 345 11.78 11.23 3.61
CA LEU A 345 11.95 10.36 2.44
C LEU A 345 11.64 11.09 1.13
N ILE A 346 10.61 11.95 1.08
CA ILE A 346 10.34 12.78 -0.09
C ILE A 346 11.55 13.68 -0.40
N LEU A 347 12.14 14.31 0.61
CA LEU A 347 13.33 15.15 0.44
C LEU A 347 14.57 14.32 0.08
N ALA A 348 14.69 13.09 0.57
CA ALA A 348 15.78 12.19 0.21
C ALA A 348 15.70 11.77 -1.26
N ALA A 349 14.52 11.43 -1.78
CA ALA A 349 14.30 11.08 -3.17
C ALA A 349 14.61 12.24 -4.14
N ARG A 350 14.45 13.50 -3.70
CA ARG A 350 14.79 14.71 -4.47
C ARG A 350 16.27 15.06 -4.49
N LYS A 351 17.08 14.45 -3.60
CA LYS A 351 18.53 14.69 -3.57
C LYS A 351 19.18 13.79 -4.60
N LYS A 352 19.76 14.41 -5.64
CA LYS A 352 20.56 13.73 -6.68
C LYS A 352 21.96 13.36 -6.17
#